data_d05ae75a5ed0322ea4238d2ac33ec9ff
#
_entry.id   d05ae75a5ed0322ea4238d2ac33ec9ff
#
_cell.length_a   1.000
_cell.length_b   1.000
_cell.length_c   1.000
_cell.angle_alpha   90.00
_cell.angle_beta   90.00
_cell.angle_gamma   90.00
#
_symmetry.space_group_name_H-M   'P 1'
#
loop_
_entity.id
_entity.type
_entity.pdbx_description
1 polymer ?
#
loop_
_entity_poly.entity_id
_entity_poly.type
_entity_poly.pdbx_seq_one_letter_code
_entity_poly.pdbx_strand_id
1 'polypeptide(L)'
;HHAILHTCKYLQNRGYDVTYLDVDENGLVDLNTLEAAIRPDTFLISIMFANNEIGTIEPIKEIGEIAHRHGILFHTDAVQAFGQIPIHVDGMNIDMLSASGHKFNGPKGIGFLYIKKGLKLKSFIHGGQQERGRRAGTENVPGIVGIAKACEIAMAEMEERMKKETELRDYLIERILKEIPYTRLNGHSKKRLPNNVNISFQFVEGESILIMLDMAGICASSGSACTSGSVDPSHVLLAIGLPHEIAHGSLRLTIGYENTKEEMDTVVDNLKRIITNLRNMSPLYEDYVKKNHIQ
;
A
#
# COMPACT_ATOMS: atom_id res chain seq x y z
N HIS A 1 7.48 2.43 -0.54
CA HIS A 1 7.50 2.55 0.93
C HIS A 1 8.88 2.96 1.43
N HIS A 2 8.93 3.75 2.51
CA HIS A 2 10.18 4.29 3.07
C HIS A 2 11.22 3.20 3.42
N ALA A 3 10.80 1.98 3.75
CA ALA A 3 11.71 0.87 4.02
C ALA A 3 12.63 0.56 2.82
N ILE A 4 12.12 0.67 1.61
CA ILE A 4 12.91 0.49 0.37
C ILE A 4 13.58 1.80 -0.04
N LEU A 5 12.86 2.91 -0.08
CA LEU A 5 13.39 4.21 -0.51
C LEU A 5 14.61 4.66 0.32
N HIS A 6 14.53 4.55 1.66
CA HIS A 6 15.64 4.93 2.52
C HIS A 6 16.83 3.96 2.40
N THR A 7 16.56 2.65 2.20
CA THR A 7 17.61 1.67 1.93
C THR A 7 18.30 1.95 0.59
N CYS A 8 17.54 2.27 -0.45
CA CYS A 8 18.08 2.69 -1.75
C CYS A 8 18.95 3.95 -1.62
N LYS A 9 18.47 4.96 -0.88
CA LYS A 9 19.24 6.18 -0.63
C LYS A 9 20.55 5.90 0.12
N TYR A 10 20.51 5.02 1.10
CA TYR A 10 21.71 4.57 1.82
C TYR A 10 22.72 3.88 0.87
N LEU A 11 22.24 3.04 -0.05
CA LEU A 11 23.08 2.36 -1.05
C LEU A 11 23.67 3.35 -2.06
N GLN A 12 22.90 4.33 -2.54
CA GLN A 12 23.40 5.40 -3.42
C GLN A 12 24.57 6.14 -2.78
N ASN A 13 24.50 6.46 -1.48
CA ASN A 13 25.58 7.11 -0.76
C ASN A 13 26.85 6.22 -0.62
N ARG A 14 26.76 4.93 -1.01
CA ARG A 14 27.86 3.96 -1.06
C ARG A 14 28.32 3.62 -2.46
N GLY A 15 27.87 4.37 -3.46
CA GLY A 15 28.30 4.23 -4.85
C GLY A 15 27.52 3.20 -5.66
N TYR A 16 26.36 2.74 -5.17
CA TYR A 16 25.43 1.96 -6.00
C TYR A 16 24.55 2.90 -6.82
N ASP A 17 24.36 2.56 -8.08
CA ASP A 17 23.41 3.26 -8.94
C ASP A 17 22.00 2.71 -8.69
N VAL A 18 21.05 3.60 -8.42
CA VAL A 18 19.64 3.26 -8.23
C VAL A 18 18.78 4.06 -9.21
N THR A 19 18.02 3.38 -10.01
CA THR A 19 17.00 3.99 -10.87
C THR A 19 15.64 3.85 -10.20
N TYR A 20 14.96 4.97 -9.98
CA TYR A 20 13.58 5.01 -9.52
C TYR A 20 12.67 5.13 -10.73
N LEU A 21 11.67 4.24 -10.81
CA LEU A 21 10.67 4.28 -11.87
C LEU A 21 9.47 5.09 -11.41
N ASP A 22 8.97 5.92 -12.29
CA ASP A 22 7.69 6.59 -12.12
C ASP A 22 6.54 5.61 -12.32
N VAL A 23 5.36 6.01 -11.88
CA VAL A 23 4.10 5.26 -12.04
C VAL A 23 3.10 6.11 -12.81
N ASP A 24 2.08 5.46 -13.38
CA ASP A 24 0.96 6.15 -14.00
C ASP A 24 -0.02 6.75 -12.98
N GLU A 25 -1.08 7.39 -13.44
CA GLU A 25 -2.14 7.98 -12.61
C GLU A 25 -2.91 6.96 -11.75
N ASN A 26 -2.77 5.68 -12.04
CA ASN A 26 -3.34 4.57 -11.29
C ASN A 26 -2.33 3.94 -10.32
N GLY A 27 -1.08 4.38 -10.37
CA GLY A 27 0.02 3.88 -9.55
C GLY A 27 0.66 2.60 -10.10
N LEU A 28 0.54 2.30 -11.40
CA LEU A 28 1.16 1.16 -12.05
C LEU A 28 2.51 1.55 -12.66
N VAL A 29 3.49 0.68 -12.52
CA VAL A 29 4.77 0.76 -13.24
C VAL A 29 4.55 0.38 -14.70
N ASP A 30 5.07 1.20 -15.64
CA ASP A 30 5.10 0.87 -17.07
C ASP A 30 6.20 -0.15 -17.37
N LEU A 31 5.81 -1.29 -17.98
CA LEU A 31 6.72 -2.39 -18.27
C LEU A 31 7.78 -2.06 -19.31
N ASN A 32 7.47 -1.19 -20.28
CA ASN A 32 8.43 -0.77 -21.28
C ASN A 32 9.48 0.15 -20.66
N THR A 33 9.03 1.06 -19.78
CA THR A 33 9.93 1.93 -19.01
C THR A 33 10.83 1.12 -18.10
N LEU A 34 10.29 0.08 -17.43
CA LEU A 34 11.09 -0.86 -16.63
C LEU A 34 12.18 -1.52 -17.49
N GLU A 35 11.81 -2.09 -18.63
CA GLU A 35 12.76 -2.81 -19.47
C GLU A 35 13.81 -1.87 -20.06
N ALA A 36 13.44 -0.65 -20.47
CA ALA A 36 14.35 0.37 -20.98
C ALA A 36 15.32 0.91 -19.89
N ALA A 37 14.97 0.83 -18.62
CA ALA A 37 15.81 1.24 -17.49
C ALA A 37 16.88 0.22 -17.11
N ILE A 38 16.82 -1.01 -17.65
CA ILE A 38 17.79 -2.06 -17.39
C ILE A 38 19.14 -1.71 -18.02
N ARG A 39 20.19 -1.78 -17.22
CA ARG A 39 21.59 -1.56 -17.62
C ARG A 39 22.37 -2.88 -17.57
N PRO A 40 23.54 -2.97 -18.22
CA PRO A 40 24.40 -4.17 -18.19
C PRO A 40 24.85 -4.58 -16.76
N ASP A 41 24.89 -3.64 -15.82
CA ASP A 41 25.28 -3.82 -14.43
C ASP A 41 24.08 -3.94 -13.45
N THR A 42 22.84 -3.95 -13.97
CA THR A 42 21.65 -4.15 -13.15
C THR A 42 21.62 -5.57 -12.58
N PHE A 43 21.61 -5.70 -11.28
CA PHE A 43 21.63 -7.00 -10.58
C PHE A 43 20.35 -7.31 -9.81
N LEU A 44 19.53 -6.29 -9.55
CA LEU A 44 18.28 -6.43 -8.77
C LEU A 44 17.20 -5.49 -9.27
N ILE A 45 16.01 -6.03 -9.48
CA ILE A 45 14.76 -5.28 -9.60
C ILE A 45 13.99 -5.48 -8.30
N SER A 46 13.56 -4.37 -7.68
CA SER A 46 12.77 -4.41 -6.44
C SER A 46 11.54 -3.54 -6.61
N ILE A 47 10.37 -4.17 -6.73
CA ILE A 47 9.09 -3.49 -6.93
C ILE A 47 8.08 -4.05 -5.92
N MET A 48 7.33 -3.15 -5.29
CA MET A 48 6.30 -3.48 -4.32
C MET A 48 5.18 -4.28 -5.01
N PHE A 49 4.65 -5.30 -4.33
CA PHE A 49 3.57 -6.13 -4.89
C PHE A 49 2.25 -5.35 -4.98
N ALA A 50 1.92 -4.65 -3.92
CA ALA A 50 0.73 -3.81 -3.85
C ALA A 50 0.99 -2.60 -2.96
N ASN A 51 0.53 -1.43 -3.38
CA ASN A 51 0.79 -0.20 -2.65
C ASN A 51 -0.06 -0.12 -1.37
N ASN A 52 0.56 0.24 -0.27
CA ASN A 52 -0.05 0.33 1.05
C ASN A 52 -1.01 1.51 1.25
N GLU A 53 -0.94 2.53 0.39
CA GLU A 53 -1.79 3.72 0.49
C GLU A 53 -2.98 3.63 -0.47
N ILE A 54 -2.71 3.48 -1.76
CA ILE A 54 -3.72 3.49 -2.81
C ILE A 54 -4.22 2.11 -3.23
N GLY A 55 -3.63 1.04 -2.69
CA GLY A 55 -4.07 -0.34 -2.90
C GLY A 55 -3.76 -0.95 -4.26
N THR A 56 -3.18 -0.22 -5.20
CA THR A 56 -2.86 -0.70 -6.55
C THR A 56 -1.95 -1.92 -6.50
N ILE A 57 -2.30 -2.97 -7.24
CA ILE A 57 -1.53 -4.21 -7.39
C ILE A 57 -0.72 -4.11 -8.67
N GLU A 58 0.61 -4.28 -8.56
CA GLU A 58 1.54 -4.23 -9.68
C GLU A 58 1.47 -5.50 -10.56
N PRO A 59 1.87 -5.43 -11.83
CA PRO A 59 1.94 -6.56 -12.75
C PRO A 59 3.16 -7.45 -12.44
N ILE A 60 3.16 -8.07 -11.25
CA ILE A 60 4.31 -8.78 -10.66
C ILE A 60 4.82 -9.92 -11.54
N LYS A 61 3.91 -10.67 -12.18
CA LYS A 61 4.29 -11.78 -13.06
C LYS A 61 5.09 -11.27 -14.26
N GLU A 62 4.60 -10.25 -14.92
CA GLU A 62 5.22 -9.64 -16.09
C GLU A 62 6.57 -9.00 -15.73
N ILE A 63 6.64 -8.36 -14.56
CA ILE A 63 7.90 -7.80 -14.02
C ILE A 63 8.91 -8.93 -13.78
N GLY A 64 8.49 -10.04 -13.17
CA GLY A 64 9.34 -11.22 -12.95
C GLY A 64 9.81 -11.86 -14.27
N GLU A 65 8.96 -11.91 -15.29
CA GLU A 65 9.31 -12.37 -16.63
C GLU A 65 10.38 -11.48 -17.28
N ILE A 66 10.28 -10.15 -17.16
CA ILE A 66 11.28 -9.21 -17.63
C ILE A 66 12.61 -9.44 -16.89
N ALA A 67 12.58 -9.46 -15.56
CA ALA A 67 13.77 -9.67 -14.74
C ALA A 67 14.51 -10.96 -15.13
N HIS A 68 13.81 -12.08 -15.23
CA HIS A 68 14.42 -13.37 -15.58
C HIS A 68 14.92 -13.44 -17.02
N ARG A 69 14.23 -12.81 -17.97
CA ARG A 69 14.70 -12.71 -19.37
C ARG A 69 16.04 -12.01 -19.48
N HIS A 70 16.30 -11.05 -18.59
CA HIS A 70 17.58 -10.30 -18.51
C HIS A 70 18.58 -10.90 -17.49
N GLY A 71 18.25 -12.02 -16.85
CA GLY A 71 19.13 -12.67 -15.85
C GLY A 71 19.27 -11.86 -14.56
N ILE A 72 18.31 -11.02 -14.24
CA ILE A 72 18.30 -10.12 -13.07
C ILE A 72 17.45 -10.74 -11.96
N LEU A 73 17.88 -10.59 -10.69
CA LEU A 73 17.10 -11.04 -9.55
C LEU A 73 15.88 -10.12 -9.33
N PHE A 74 14.76 -10.74 -9.01
CA PHE A 74 13.53 -10.03 -8.69
C PHE A 74 13.14 -10.16 -7.22
N HIS A 75 13.07 -9.02 -6.54
CA HIS A 75 12.54 -8.88 -5.19
C HIS A 75 11.20 -8.12 -5.23
N THR A 76 10.25 -8.59 -4.45
CA THR A 76 9.01 -7.86 -4.20
C THR A 76 8.77 -7.63 -2.72
N ASP A 77 8.42 -6.39 -2.36
CA ASP A 77 7.83 -6.09 -1.06
C ASP A 77 6.34 -6.47 -1.11
N ALA A 78 6.03 -7.62 -0.54
CA ALA A 78 4.67 -8.17 -0.49
C ALA A 78 3.98 -7.94 0.86
N VAL A 79 4.46 -7.00 1.67
CA VAL A 79 3.94 -6.72 3.02
C VAL A 79 2.43 -6.48 3.01
N GLN A 80 1.90 -5.83 1.98
CA GLN A 80 0.46 -5.57 1.86
C GLN A 80 -0.31 -6.66 1.09
N ALA A 81 0.39 -7.50 0.35
CA ALA A 81 -0.23 -8.53 -0.50
C ALA A 81 -0.29 -9.90 0.20
N PHE A 82 0.74 -10.24 1.00
CA PHE A 82 0.83 -11.53 1.66
C PHE A 82 -0.32 -11.72 2.65
N GLY A 83 -1.01 -12.85 2.52
CA GLY A 83 -2.19 -13.16 3.34
C GLY A 83 -3.48 -12.44 2.92
N GLN A 84 -3.42 -11.55 1.91
CA GLN A 84 -4.57 -10.81 1.38
C GLN A 84 -4.99 -11.29 -0.01
N ILE A 85 -4.03 -11.68 -0.83
CA ILE A 85 -4.25 -12.15 -2.21
C ILE A 85 -3.30 -13.33 -2.53
N PRO A 86 -3.64 -14.19 -3.49
CA PRO A 86 -2.79 -15.33 -3.86
C PRO A 86 -1.42 -14.90 -4.40
N ILE A 87 -0.36 -15.54 -3.92
CA ILE A 87 1.02 -15.34 -4.38
C ILE A 87 1.62 -16.70 -4.72
N HIS A 88 2.09 -16.85 -5.96
CA HIS A 88 2.76 -18.05 -6.47
C HIS A 88 4.18 -17.69 -6.89
N VAL A 89 5.15 -17.80 -5.98
CA VAL A 89 6.52 -17.33 -6.18
C VAL A 89 7.18 -17.87 -7.45
N ASP A 90 7.01 -19.15 -7.75
CA ASP A 90 7.56 -19.78 -8.97
C ASP A 90 6.82 -19.29 -10.23
N GLY A 91 5.49 -19.28 -10.21
CA GLY A 91 4.67 -18.85 -11.34
C GLY A 91 4.75 -17.36 -11.66
N MET A 92 5.23 -16.56 -10.71
CA MET A 92 5.44 -15.10 -10.85
C MET A 92 6.92 -14.73 -10.97
N ASN A 93 7.81 -15.73 -11.06
CA ASN A 93 9.25 -15.53 -11.17
C ASN A 93 9.86 -14.65 -10.05
N ILE A 94 9.37 -14.81 -8.82
CA ILE A 94 9.85 -14.07 -7.66
C ILE A 94 11.06 -14.80 -7.05
N ASP A 95 12.19 -14.13 -6.94
CA ASP A 95 13.41 -14.68 -6.33
C ASP A 95 13.49 -14.38 -4.83
N MET A 96 12.95 -13.24 -4.42
CA MET A 96 12.89 -12.82 -3.01
C MET A 96 11.56 -12.09 -2.74
N LEU A 97 11.01 -12.31 -1.54
CA LEU A 97 9.76 -11.68 -1.12
C LEU A 97 9.83 -11.31 0.36
N SER A 98 9.51 -10.06 0.67
CA SER A 98 9.41 -9.57 2.05
C SER A 98 7.95 -9.55 2.51
N ALA A 99 7.71 -10.04 3.75
CA ALA A 99 6.41 -9.97 4.41
C ALA A 99 6.54 -9.60 5.88
N SER A 100 5.48 -9.05 6.47
CA SER A 100 5.44 -8.63 7.88
C SER A 100 4.20 -9.17 8.58
N GLY A 101 4.40 -9.88 9.69
CA GLY A 101 3.35 -10.64 10.37
C GLY A 101 2.12 -9.83 10.76
N HIS A 102 2.33 -8.61 11.26
CA HIS A 102 1.24 -7.76 11.72
C HIS A 102 0.28 -7.26 10.61
N LYS A 103 0.62 -7.49 9.33
CA LYS A 103 -0.24 -7.10 8.20
C LYS A 103 -1.29 -8.18 7.84
N PHE A 104 -1.13 -9.37 8.38
CA PHE A 104 -2.11 -10.47 8.26
C PHE A 104 -2.45 -11.10 9.62
N ASN A 105 -2.62 -10.23 10.63
CA ASN A 105 -3.05 -10.55 11.98
C ASN A 105 -2.06 -11.41 12.80
N GLY A 106 -0.80 -11.46 12.39
CA GLY A 106 0.29 -12.04 13.17
C GLY A 106 0.88 -11.05 14.19
N PRO A 107 1.84 -11.50 15.02
CA PRO A 107 2.49 -10.64 16.00
C PRO A 107 3.26 -9.48 15.36
N LYS A 108 3.34 -8.35 16.07
CA LYS A 108 4.26 -7.26 15.73
C LYS A 108 5.71 -7.69 15.97
N GLY A 109 6.66 -7.07 15.27
CA GLY A 109 8.10 -7.32 15.46
C GLY A 109 8.61 -8.61 14.84
N ILE A 110 7.82 -9.29 14.03
CA ILE A 110 8.20 -10.48 13.26
C ILE A 110 7.81 -10.33 11.79
N GLY A 111 8.65 -10.79 10.90
CA GLY A 111 8.44 -10.88 9.47
C GLY A 111 9.32 -11.96 8.88
N PHE A 112 9.24 -12.17 7.58
CA PHE A 112 10.12 -13.11 6.89
C PHE A 112 10.56 -12.57 5.52
N LEU A 113 11.69 -13.08 5.07
CA LEU A 113 12.20 -12.94 3.72
C LEU A 113 12.19 -14.32 3.06
N TYR A 114 11.34 -14.52 2.06
CA TYR A 114 11.48 -15.66 1.15
C TYR A 114 12.69 -15.45 0.26
N ILE A 115 13.49 -16.50 0.10
CA ILE A 115 14.67 -16.54 -0.76
C ILE A 115 14.60 -17.81 -1.58
N LYS A 116 14.58 -17.70 -2.90
CA LYS A 116 14.58 -18.83 -3.84
C LYS A 116 15.78 -19.75 -3.56
N LYS A 117 15.53 -21.07 -3.60
CA LYS A 117 16.57 -22.07 -3.36
C LYS A 117 17.75 -21.85 -4.32
N GLY A 118 18.96 -21.84 -3.78
CA GLY A 118 20.19 -21.66 -4.55
C GLY A 118 20.74 -20.22 -4.51
N LEU A 119 19.93 -19.22 -4.17
CA LEU A 119 20.44 -17.85 -3.99
C LEU A 119 21.27 -17.72 -2.71
N LYS A 120 22.40 -17.04 -2.85
CA LYS A 120 23.31 -16.73 -1.74
C LYS A 120 23.15 -15.28 -1.34
N LEU A 121 22.67 -15.04 -0.12
CA LEU A 121 22.67 -13.72 0.51
C LEU A 121 23.71 -13.66 1.61
N LYS A 122 24.47 -12.57 1.63
CA LYS A 122 25.35 -12.27 2.77
C LYS A 122 24.49 -11.79 3.95
N SER A 123 24.84 -12.24 5.15
CA SER A 123 24.21 -11.75 6.37
C SER A 123 24.41 -10.24 6.51
N PHE A 124 23.33 -9.52 6.78
CA PHE A 124 23.38 -8.10 7.15
C PHE A 124 23.60 -7.91 8.65
N ILE A 125 23.02 -8.81 9.48
CA ILE A 125 23.23 -8.84 10.93
C ILE A 125 24.25 -9.94 11.22
N HIS A 126 25.43 -9.56 11.68
CA HIS A 126 26.57 -10.46 11.94
C HIS A 126 26.52 -11.01 13.35
N GLY A 127 27.04 -12.24 13.57
CA GLY A 127 27.12 -12.92 14.85
C GLY A 127 27.05 -14.43 14.72
N GLY A 128 26.13 -15.08 15.44
CA GLY A 128 25.94 -16.53 15.40
C GLY A 128 25.37 -17.05 14.07
N GLN A 129 25.24 -18.38 14.00
CA GLN A 129 24.85 -19.10 12.76
C GLN A 129 23.34 -19.30 12.61
N GLN A 130 22.54 -18.52 13.36
CA GLN A 130 21.08 -18.59 13.25
C GLN A 130 20.62 -18.31 11.81
N GLU A 131 19.43 -18.75 11.46
CA GLU A 131 18.86 -18.68 10.11
C GLU A 131 19.84 -19.20 9.02
N ARG A 132 20.58 -20.28 9.35
CA ARG A 132 21.61 -20.89 8.48
C ARG A 132 22.72 -19.89 8.09
N GLY A 133 23.12 -19.03 9.04
CA GLY A 133 24.13 -17.99 8.83
C GLY A 133 23.66 -16.77 8.05
N ARG A 134 22.36 -16.62 7.81
CA ARG A 134 21.81 -15.49 7.06
C ARG A 134 21.40 -14.31 7.92
N ARG A 135 21.08 -14.56 9.20
CA ARG A 135 20.70 -13.54 10.16
C ARG A 135 21.03 -14.02 11.58
N ALA A 136 22.00 -13.40 12.18
CA ALA A 136 22.42 -13.73 13.54
C ALA A 136 21.42 -13.24 14.61
N GLY A 137 21.52 -13.82 15.81
CA GLY A 137 20.70 -13.52 16.97
C GLY A 137 19.74 -14.66 17.28
N THR A 138 19.46 -14.86 18.57
CA THR A 138 18.54 -15.91 19.05
C THR A 138 17.18 -15.77 18.38
N GLU A 139 16.63 -16.89 17.94
CA GLU A 139 15.33 -16.94 17.25
C GLU A 139 14.21 -16.47 18.18
N ASN A 140 13.35 -15.60 17.68
CA ASN A 140 12.12 -15.17 18.36
C ASN A 140 11.06 -16.28 18.22
N VAL A 141 11.23 -17.37 18.97
CA VAL A 141 10.35 -18.55 18.87
C VAL A 141 8.86 -18.20 19.03
N PRO A 142 8.44 -17.42 20.03
CA PRO A 142 7.03 -17.01 20.13
C PRO A 142 6.51 -16.27 18.89
N GLY A 143 7.31 -15.34 18.36
CA GLY A 143 6.99 -14.60 17.15
C GLY A 143 6.89 -15.52 15.92
N ILE A 144 7.83 -16.47 15.78
CA ILE A 144 7.85 -17.46 14.69
C ILE A 144 6.60 -18.34 14.73
N VAL A 145 6.24 -18.87 15.88
CA VAL A 145 5.02 -19.69 16.04
C VAL A 145 3.77 -18.87 15.75
N GLY A 146 3.73 -17.63 16.25
CA GLY A 146 2.60 -16.72 16.02
C GLY A 146 2.41 -16.34 14.55
N ILE A 147 3.50 -16.01 13.83
CA ILE A 147 3.42 -15.69 12.39
C ILE A 147 3.05 -16.92 11.57
N ALA A 148 3.56 -18.11 11.92
CA ALA A 148 3.19 -19.36 11.25
C ALA A 148 1.69 -19.63 11.39
N LYS A 149 1.13 -19.48 12.59
CA LYS A 149 -0.31 -19.65 12.80
C LYS A 149 -1.14 -18.62 12.04
N ALA A 150 -0.69 -17.37 12.01
CA ALA A 150 -1.36 -16.34 11.19
C ALA A 150 -1.31 -16.67 9.69
N CYS A 151 -0.20 -17.22 9.18
CA CYS A 151 -0.11 -17.70 7.81
C CYS A 151 -1.12 -18.83 7.51
N GLU A 152 -1.19 -19.82 8.39
CA GLU A 152 -2.17 -20.94 8.24
C GLU A 152 -3.61 -20.43 8.12
N ILE A 153 -4.01 -19.53 9.03
CA ILE A 153 -5.35 -18.94 9.06
C ILE A 153 -5.58 -18.10 7.79
N ALA A 154 -4.64 -17.20 7.45
CA ALA A 154 -4.75 -16.36 6.28
C ALA A 154 -4.88 -17.16 4.98
N MET A 155 -4.14 -18.28 4.84
CA MET A 155 -4.25 -19.15 3.66
C MET A 155 -5.57 -19.92 3.62
N ALA A 156 -6.05 -20.41 4.78
CA ALA A 156 -7.30 -21.17 4.86
C ALA A 156 -8.54 -20.31 4.55
N GLU A 157 -8.52 -19.04 4.94
CA GLU A 157 -9.67 -18.13 4.85
C GLU A 157 -9.55 -17.11 3.70
N MET A 158 -8.47 -17.15 2.92
CA MET A 158 -8.13 -16.12 1.92
C MET A 158 -9.26 -15.88 0.91
N GLU A 159 -9.81 -16.90 0.33
CA GLU A 159 -10.83 -16.78 -0.72
C GLU A 159 -12.11 -16.11 -0.18
N GLU A 160 -12.56 -16.54 0.99
CA GLU A 160 -13.75 -15.98 1.64
C GLU A 160 -13.52 -14.53 2.06
N ARG A 161 -12.36 -14.23 2.66
CA ARG A 161 -11.97 -12.87 3.06
C ARG A 161 -11.89 -11.94 1.86
N MET A 162 -11.18 -12.34 0.81
CA MET A 162 -11.06 -11.57 -0.43
C MET A 162 -12.42 -11.22 -1.01
N LYS A 163 -13.33 -12.19 -1.06
CA LYS A 163 -14.68 -11.97 -1.60
C LYS A 163 -15.43 -10.95 -0.77
N LYS A 164 -15.53 -11.16 0.54
CA LYS A 164 -16.27 -10.27 1.46
C LYS A 164 -15.69 -8.86 1.46
N GLU A 165 -14.37 -8.74 1.61
CA GLU A 165 -13.70 -7.43 1.66
C GLU A 165 -13.84 -6.69 0.34
N THR A 166 -13.76 -7.38 -0.81
CA THR A 166 -13.98 -6.79 -2.13
C THR A 166 -15.41 -6.26 -2.27
N GLU A 167 -16.41 -7.03 -1.86
CA GLU A 167 -17.82 -6.60 -1.90
C GLU A 167 -18.06 -5.35 -1.05
N LEU A 168 -17.53 -5.31 0.17
CA LEU A 168 -17.63 -4.16 1.07
C LEU A 168 -16.87 -2.94 0.54
N ARG A 169 -15.65 -3.16 0.01
CA ARG A 169 -14.82 -2.13 -0.61
C ARG A 169 -15.53 -1.46 -1.79
N ASP A 170 -16.03 -2.26 -2.70
CA ASP A 170 -16.67 -1.76 -3.92
C ASP A 170 -17.97 -1.02 -3.58
N TYR A 171 -18.76 -1.55 -2.63
CA TYR A 171 -19.93 -0.88 -2.10
C TYR A 171 -19.60 0.48 -1.47
N LEU A 172 -18.55 0.53 -0.62
CA LEU A 172 -18.12 1.76 0.01
C LEU A 172 -17.64 2.80 -1.01
N ILE A 173 -16.83 2.38 -1.99
CA ILE A 173 -16.34 3.25 -3.07
C ILE A 173 -17.52 3.81 -3.89
N GLU A 174 -18.44 2.94 -4.32
CA GLU A 174 -19.60 3.36 -5.13
C GLU A 174 -20.43 4.40 -4.39
N ARG A 175 -20.76 4.14 -3.13
CA ARG A 175 -21.55 5.08 -2.33
C ARG A 175 -20.86 6.43 -2.16
N ILE A 176 -19.57 6.42 -1.79
CA ILE A 176 -18.81 7.67 -1.57
C ILE A 176 -18.78 8.49 -2.87
N LEU A 177 -18.41 7.88 -3.99
CA LEU A 177 -18.30 8.59 -5.28
C LEU A 177 -19.65 9.11 -5.79
N LYS A 178 -20.73 8.40 -5.51
CA LYS A 178 -22.10 8.80 -5.91
C LYS A 178 -22.70 9.88 -5.03
N GLU A 179 -22.44 9.81 -3.72
CA GLU A 179 -23.16 10.61 -2.73
C GLU A 179 -22.39 11.83 -2.24
N ILE A 180 -21.06 11.87 -2.43
CA ILE A 180 -20.20 12.98 -2.00
C ILE A 180 -19.53 13.58 -3.25
N PRO A 181 -19.97 14.74 -3.73
CA PRO A 181 -19.37 15.37 -4.92
C PRO A 181 -17.91 15.78 -4.67
N TYR A 182 -17.17 16.06 -5.74
CA TYR A 182 -15.77 16.48 -5.72
C TYR A 182 -14.87 15.51 -4.97
N THR A 183 -15.07 14.21 -5.25
CA THR A 183 -14.26 13.11 -4.74
C THR A 183 -13.55 12.40 -5.88
N ARG A 184 -12.38 11.82 -5.59
CA ARG A 184 -11.60 11.01 -6.52
C ARG A 184 -11.14 9.73 -5.81
N LEU A 185 -11.37 8.58 -6.45
CA LEU A 185 -10.73 7.32 -6.06
C LEU A 185 -9.25 7.36 -6.49
N ASN A 186 -8.34 7.12 -5.55
CA ASN A 186 -6.91 7.04 -5.81
C ASN A 186 -6.48 5.60 -6.04
N GLY A 187 -5.57 5.40 -7.01
CA GLY A 187 -5.12 4.08 -7.44
C GLY A 187 -6.07 3.39 -8.42
N HIS A 188 -5.66 2.22 -8.91
CA HIS A 188 -6.39 1.49 -9.94
C HIS A 188 -7.74 0.98 -9.43
N SER A 189 -8.80 1.16 -10.22
CA SER A 189 -10.18 0.82 -9.82
C SER A 189 -10.44 -0.68 -9.67
N LYS A 190 -9.75 -1.54 -10.43
CA LYS A 190 -9.94 -3.00 -10.46
C LYS A 190 -8.75 -3.79 -9.94
N LYS A 191 -7.51 -3.44 -10.38
CA LYS A 191 -6.26 -4.07 -9.89
C LYS A 191 -5.91 -3.47 -8.53
N ARG A 192 -6.69 -3.83 -7.51
CA ARG A 192 -6.65 -3.23 -6.18
C ARG A 192 -6.76 -4.30 -5.11
N LEU A 193 -6.07 -4.11 -3.99
CA LEU A 193 -6.24 -4.94 -2.79
C LEU A 193 -7.71 -4.99 -2.36
N PRO A 194 -8.19 -6.15 -1.88
CA PRO A 194 -9.60 -6.33 -1.52
C PRO A 194 -10.07 -5.41 -0.40
N ASN A 195 -9.16 -5.00 0.48
CA ASN A 195 -9.46 -4.28 1.71
C ASN A 195 -9.11 -2.78 1.69
N ASN A 196 -8.64 -2.24 0.56
CA ASN A 196 -8.12 -0.86 0.50
C ASN A 196 -9.07 0.09 -0.24
N VAL A 197 -9.44 1.17 0.42
CA VAL A 197 -10.12 2.34 -0.15
C VAL A 197 -9.26 3.57 0.13
N ASN A 198 -8.91 4.32 -0.91
CA ASN A 198 -8.22 5.60 -0.77
C ASN A 198 -8.94 6.62 -1.64
N ILE A 199 -9.46 7.67 -1.02
CA ILE A 199 -10.27 8.70 -1.70
C ILE A 199 -9.77 10.07 -1.28
N SER A 200 -9.61 10.97 -2.25
CA SER A 200 -9.37 12.38 -2.01
C SER A 200 -10.69 13.16 -2.08
N PHE A 201 -10.90 14.03 -1.10
CA PHE A 201 -12.03 14.96 -0.99
C PHE A 201 -11.51 16.37 -1.23
N GLN A 202 -11.99 17.06 -2.26
CA GLN A 202 -11.55 18.41 -2.56
C GLN A 202 -12.11 19.43 -1.56
N PHE A 203 -11.35 20.50 -1.33
CA PHE A 203 -11.69 21.65 -0.48
C PHE A 203 -11.73 21.37 1.03
N VAL A 204 -11.15 20.26 1.48
CA VAL A 204 -11.08 19.87 2.89
C VAL A 204 -9.71 19.30 3.23
N GLU A 205 -9.35 19.37 4.51
CA GLU A 205 -8.11 18.81 5.05
C GLU A 205 -8.35 17.41 5.62
N GLY A 206 -7.51 16.44 5.23
CA GLY A 206 -7.61 15.05 5.67
C GLY A 206 -7.52 14.88 7.18
N GLU A 207 -6.69 15.67 7.86
CA GLU A 207 -6.56 15.63 9.32
C GLU A 207 -7.87 16.03 10.01
N SER A 208 -8.56 17.07 9.50
CA SER A 208 -9.87 17.47 10.00
C SER A 208 -10.92 16.36 9.82
N ILE A 209 -10.87 15.64 8.68
CA ILE A 209 -11.74 14.49 8.45
C ILE A 209 -11.46 13.39 9.48
N LEU A 210 -10.18 13.08 9.73
CA LEU A 210 -9.78 12.04 10.69
C LEU A 210 -10.26 12.34 12.10
N ILE A 211 -10.07 13.57 12.58
CA ILE A 211 -10.51 14.00 13.91
C ILE A 211 -12.04 13.84 14.05
N MET A 212 -12.80 14.26 13.03
CA MET A 212 -14.26 14.18 13.09
C MET A 212 -14.77 12.73 12.96
N LEU A 213 -14.06 11.85 12.24
CA LEU A 213 -14.36 10.42 12.18
C LEU A 213 -14.07 9.74 13.53
N ASP A 214 -12.92 10.08 14.15
CA ASP A 214 -12.57 9.56 15.48
C ASP A 214 -13.62 9.92 16.53
N MET A 215 -14.10 11.17 16.54
CA MET A 215 -15.22 11.60 17.38
C MET A 215 -16.52 10.82 17.12
N ALA A 216 -16.67 10.26 15.93
CA ALA A 216 -17.80 9.40 15.56
C ALA A 216 -17.53 7.90 15.83
N GLY A 217 -16.39 7.55 16.43
CA GLY A 217 -15.99 6.17 16.71
C GLY A 217 -15.51 5.39 15.45
N ILE A 218 -15.10 6.10 14.39
CA ILE A 218 -14.66 5.50 13.12
C ILE A 218 -13.14 5.70 13.00
N CYS A 219 -12.40 4.59 12.99
CA CYS A 219 -10.96 4.60 12.76
C CYS A 219 -10.65 4.69 11.27
N ALA A 220 -9.82 5.65 10.90
CA ALA A 220 -9.32 5.85 9.53
C ALA A 220 -7.88 6.33 9.54
N SER A 221 -7.28 6.56 8.36
CA SER A 221 -5.92 7.06 8.24
C SER A 221 -5.83 8.06 7.09
N SER A 222 -4.96 9.05 7.20
CA SER A 222 -4.56 9.85 6.04
C SER A 222 -3.61 9.05 5.14
N GLY A 223 -3.46 9.46 3.88
CA GLY A 223 -2.49 8.85 2.96
C GLY A 223 -1.06 8.83 3.51
N SER A 224 -0.69 9.81 4.33
CA SER A 224 0.65 10.00 4.91
C SER A 224 0.84 9.41 6.32
N ALA A 225 0.07 8.39 6.72
CA ALA A 225 0.12 7.81 8.08
C ALA A 225 1.52 7.39 8.57
N CYS A 226 2.48 7.17 7.68
CA CYS A 226 3.86 6.82 8.03
C CYS A 226 4.76 8.04 8.33
N THR A 227 4.28 9.26 8.10
CA THR A 227 4.98 10.53 8.35
C THR A 227 4.19 11.39 9.33
N SER A 228 3.67 10.78 10.40
CA SER A 228 2.99 11.51 11.47
C SER A 228 3.89 12.66 11.97
N GLY A 229 3.52 13.90 11.65
CA GLY A 229 4.30 15.11 11.95
C GLY A 229 4.85 15.87 10.73
N SER A 230 4.72 15.34 9.49
CA SER A 230 5.03 16.08 8.26
C SER A 230 3.77 16.78 7.75
N VAL A 231 3.88 18.06 7.48
CA VAL A 231 2.84 18.87 6.81
C VAL A 231 2.74 18.53 5.32
N ASP A 232 3.70 17.75 4.80
CA ASP A 232 3.77 17.41 3.38
C ASP A 232 2.77 16.31 3.01
N PRO A 233 2.09 16.43 1.85
CA PRO A 233 1.21 15.38 1.35
C PRO A 233 1.99 14.09 1.03
N SER A 234 1.28 12.97 0.97
CA SER A 234 1.87 11.69 0.61
C SER A 234 2.60 11.74 -0.73
N HIS A 235 3.88 11.31 -0.73
CA HIS A 235 4.67 11.18 -1.96
C HIS A 235 4.04 10.20 -2.96
N VAL A 236 3.24 9.22 -2.50
CA VAL A 236 2.49 8.28 -3.36
C VAL A 236 1.41 9.03 -4.12
N LEU A 237 0.65 9.90 -3.45
CA LEU A 237 -0.41 10.68 -4.08
C LEU A 237 0.16 11.71 -5.08
N LEU A 238 1.31 12.30 -4.76
CA LEU A 238 2.02 13.18 -5.70
C LEU A 238 2.52 12.38 -6.92
N ALA A 239 3.05 11.18 -6.72
CA ALA A 239 3.54 10.32 -7.79
C ALA A 239 2.46 9.91 -8.79
N ILE A 240 1.20 9.77 -8.36
CA ILE A 240 0.05 9.52 -9.27
C ILE A 240 -0.55 10.81 -9.86
N GLY A 241 0.16 11.94 -9.75
CA GLY A 241 -0.17 13.21 -10.38
C GLY A 241 -1.21 14.06 -9.65
N LEU A 242 -1.50 13.81 -8.36
CA LEU A 242 -2.39 14.70 -7.63
C LEU A 242 -1.67 16.01 -7.26
N PRO A 243 -2.31 17.16 -7.46
CA PRO A 243 -1.84 18.43 -6.88
C PRO A 243 -1.83 18.35 -5.35
N HIS A 244 -0.94 19.11 -4.72
CA HIS A 244 -0.80 19.18 -3.26
C HIS A 244 -2.14 19.38 -2.55
N GLU A 245 -2.94 20.33 -3.02
CA GLU A 245 -4.24 20.69 -2.44
C GLU A 245 -5.23 19.51 -2.41
N ILE A 246 -5.23 18.68 -3.45
CA ILE A 246 -6.12 17.50 -3.53
C ILE A 246 -5.53 16.34 -2.71
N ALA A 247 -4.22 16.18 -2.71
CA ALA A 247 -3.54 15.15 -1.95
C ALA A 247 -3.73 15.32 -0.42
N HIS A 248 -3.77 16.55 0.07
CA HIS A 248 -4.04 16.86 1.48
C HIS A 248 -5.43 16.41 1.96
N GLY A 249 -6.43 16.44 1.09
CA GLY A 249 -7.79 15.97 1.41
C GLY A 249 -7.97 14.45 1.30
N SER A 250 -6.91 13.66 1.32
CA SER A 250 -7.00 12.22 1.16
C SER A 250 -7.33 11.47 2.44
N LEU A 251 -8.14 10.42 2.32
CA LEU A 251 -8.52 9.50 3.37
C LEU A 251 -8.29 8.07 2.91
N ARG A 252 -7.63 7.26 3.74
CA ARG A 252 -7.51 5.83 3.55
C ARG A 252 -8.38 5.09 4.57
N LEU A 253 -9.27 4.24 4.06
CA LEU A 253 -10.10 3.33 4.83
C LEU A 253 -9.63 1.91 4.51
N THR A 254 -9.35 1.14 5.55
CA THR A 254 -8.94 -0.27 5.42
C THR A 254 -10.01 -1.14 6.05
N ILE A 255 -10.57 -2.03 5.25
CA ILE A 255 -11.66 -2.92 5.64
C ILE A 255 -11.04 -4.21 6.16
N GLY A 256 -11.60 -4.77 7.21
CA GLY A 256 -11.25 -6.08 7.75
C GLY A 256 -12.38 -7.09 7.57
N TYR A 257 -12.05 -8.37 7.75
CA TYR A 257 -13.01 -9.47 7.61
C TYR A 257 -14.23 -9.34 8.53
N GLU A 258 -14.07 -8.73 9.70
CA GLU A 258 -15.15 -8.56 10.69
C GLU A 258 -16.13 -7.44 10.32
N ASN A 259 -15.75 -6.52 9.42
CA ASN A 259 -16.61 -5.41 9.06
C ASN A 259 -17.90 -5.87 8.36
N THR A 260 -18.93 -5.05 8.47
CA THR A 260 -20.27 -5.31 7.93
C THR A 260 -20.70 -4.22 6.94
N LYS A 261 -21.76 -4.49 6.19
CA LYS A 261 -22.33 -3.51 5.24
C LYS A 261 -22.94 -2.32 5.98
N GLU A 262 -23.56 -2.56 7.14
CA GLU A 262 -24.16 -1.52 7.98
C GLU A 262 -23.10 -0.56 8.54
N GLU A 263 -21.90 -1.07 8.82
CA GLU A 263 -20.77 -0.22 9.18
C GLU A 263 -20.30 0.64 8.00
N MET A 264 -20.31 0.11 6.78
CA MET A 264 -20.01 0.91 5.58
C MET A 264 -21.06 2.01 5.38
N ASP A 265 -22.33 1.73 5.62
CA ASP A 265 -23.40 2.74 5.61
C ASP A 265 -23.12 3.84 6.64
N THR A 266 -22.77 3.45 7.86
CA THR A 266 -22.41 4.38 8.95
C THR A 266 -21.22 5.27 8.56
N VAL A 267 -20.19 4.70 7.93
CA VAL A 267 -19.03 5.47 7.44
C VAL A 267 -19.44 6.50 6.41
N VAL A 268 -20.24 6.11 5.40
CA VAL A 268 -20.67 7.03 4.33
C VAL A 268 -21.54 8.16 4.88
N ASP A 269 -22.50 7.86 5.75
CA ASP A 269 -23.40 8.86 6.32
C ASP A 269 -22.64 9.89 7.19
N ASN A 270 -21.66 9.43 7.98
CA ASN A 270 -20.79 10.34 8.71
C ASN A 270 -19.89 11.17 7.77
N LEU A 271 -19.29 10.56 6.75
CA LEU A 271 -18.47 11.28 5.77
C LEU A 271 -19.28 12.37 5.06
N LYS A 272 -20.50 12.10 4.63
CA LYS A 272 -21.38 13.11 4.01
C LYS A 272 -21.55 14.32 4.92
N ARG A 273 -21.91 14.09 6.17
CA ARG A 273 -22.08 15.15 7.17
C ARG A 273 -20.79 15.92 7.43
N ILE A 274 -19.69 15.20 7.63
CA ILE A 274 -18.37 15.77 7.93
C ILE A 274 -17.88 16.63 6.76
N ILE A 275 -17.86 16.09 5.55
CA ILE A 275 -17.37 16.80 4.35
C ILE A 275 -18.21 18.03 4.05
N THR A 276 -19.55 17.93 4.20
CA THR A 276 -20.43 19.09 4.03
C THR A 276 -20.09 20.20 5.03
N ASN A 277 -19.93 19.86 6.31
CA ASN A 277 -19.59 20.83 7.35
C ASN A 277 -18.22 21.48 7.10
N LEU A 278 -17.20 20.68 6.75
CA LEU A 278 -15.86 21.21 6.48
C LEU A 278 -15.84 22.11 5.25
N ARG A 279 -16.55 21.76 4.18
CA ARG A 279 -16.67 22.61 2.98
C ARG A 279 -17.38 23.91 3.26
N ASN A 280 -18.43 23.92 4.07
CA ASN A 280 -19.13 25.15 4.46
C ASN A 280 -18.26 26.13 5.24
N MET A 281 -17.17 25.64 5.83
CA MET A 281 -16.16 26.47 6.53
C MET A 281 -14.93 26.78 5.67
N SER A 282 -14.86 26.25 4.45
CA SER A 282 -13.70 26.35 3.58
C SER A 282 -13.79 27.56 2.66
N PRO A 283 -12.92 28.57 2.77
CA PRO A 283 -12.88 29.69 1.83
C PRO A 283 -12.65 29.24 0.37
N LEU A 284 -11.85 28.19 0.17
CA LEU A 284 -11.59 27.63 -1.16
C LEU A 284 -12.84 27.08 -1.81
N TYR A 285 -13.72 26.46 -1.03
CA TYR A 285 -15.01 25.97 -1.53
C TYR A 285 -15.97 27.10 -1.83
N GLU A 286 -16.03 28.12 -0.98
CA GLU A 286 -16.85 29.32 -1.20
C GLU A 286 -16.45 30.03 -2.49
N ASP A 287 -15.16 30.23 -2.73
CA ASP A 287 -14.64 30.86 -3.94
C ASP A 287 -14.95 30.02 -5.20
N TYR A 288 -14.80 28.68 -5.08
CA TYR A 288 -15.15 27.76 -6.17
C TYR A 288 -16.62 27.81 -6.54
N VAL A 289 -17.53 27.81 -5.56
CA VAL A 289 -18.99 27.90 -5.76
C VAL A 289 -19.36 29.23 -6.42
N LYS A 290 -18.82 30.36 -5.93
CA LYS A 290 -19.05 31.68 -6.52
C LYS A 290 -18.59 31.75 -7.97
N LYS A 291 -17.38 31.24 -8.26
CA LYS A 291 -16.78 31.28 -9.60
C LYS A 291 -17.54 30.46 -10.63
N ASN A 292 -18.12 29.35 -10.21
CA ASN A 292 -18.80 28.40 -11.11
C ASN A 292 -20.35 28.54 -11.10
N HIS A 293 -20.90 29.56 -10.43
CA HIS A 293 -22.34 29.80 -10.31
C HIS A 293 -23.14 28.56 -9.85
N ILE A 294 -22.58 27.77 -8.95
CA ILE A 294 -23.21 26.59 -8.38
C ILE A 294 -24.14 27.07 -7.25
N GLN A 295 -25.44 26.70 -7.33
CA GLN A 295 -26.43 27.00 -6.28
C GLN A 295 -26.51 25.92 -5.22
#